data_e2967131c5ee1f723c8ed68c23b1bca1
#
_entry.id   e2967131c5ee1f723c8ed68c23b1bca1
#
_cell.length_a   1.000
_cell.length_b   1.000
_cell.length_c   1.000
_cell.angle_alpha   90.00
_cell.angle_beta   90.00
_cell.angle_gamma   90.00
#
_symmetry.space_group_name_H-M   'P 1'
#
loop_
_entity.id
_entity.type
_entity.pdbx_description
1 polymer ?
#
loop_
_entity_poly.entity_id
_entity_poly.type
_entity_poly.pdbx_seq_one_letter_code
_entity_poly.pdbx_strand_id
1 'polypeptide(L)' 'MHDIKIYSTPSCPYCHTLMVFLDERNIKYQHIDVSEDEKAKDEIIQKSGQMGLPIIDIDGEIIVGFDREKIVKKLNLKD' A
#
# COMPACT_ATOMS: atom_id res chain seq x y z
N MET A 1 -2.05 4.78 16.31
CA MET A 1 -1.27 4.95 15.06
C MET A 1 -1.27 3.65 14.27
N HIS A 2 -1.52 3.73 12.98
CA HIS A 2 -1.47 2.56 12.10
C HIS A 2 -0.07 2.38 11.52
N ASP A 3 0.37 1.14 11.43
CA ASP A 3 1.62 0.81 10.78
C ASP A 3 1.30 0.49 9.30
N ILE A 4 1.59 1.44 8.42
CA ILE A 4 1.21 1.34 7.01
C ILE A 4 2.46 1.23 6.15
N LYS A 5 2.47 0.19 5.31
CA LYS A 5 3.52 0.00 4.32
C LYS A 5 2.90 -0.10 2.94
N ILE A 6 3.48 0.62 1.98
CA ILE A 6 3.02 0.60 0.60
C ILE A 6 4.11 0.00 -0.27
N TYR A 7 3.79 -1.10 -0.92
CA TYR A 7 4.70 -1.77 -1.85
C TYR A 7 4.32 -1.36 -3.27
N SER A 8 5.24 -0.74 -3.98
CA SER A 8 4.96 -0.18 -5.28
C SER A 8 6.20 -0.18 -6.18
N THR A 9 6.00 0.29 -7.42
CA THR A 9 7.11 0.54 -8.36
C THR A 9 6.97 1.96 -8.92
N PRO A 10 8.06 2.57 -9.44
CA PRO A 10 7.98 3.91 -10.00
C PRO A 10 7.03 4.05 -11.19
N SER A 11 6.77 2.95 -11.89
CA SER A 11 5.91 2.94 -13.08
C SER A 11 4.44 2.70 -12.77
N CYS A 12 4.05 2.59 -11.52
CA CYS A 12 2.68 2.28 -11.12
C CYS A 12 1.85 3.56 -10.92
N PRO A 13 0.88 3.88 -11.81
CA PRO A 13 0.08 5.09 -11.65
C PRO A 13 -0.84 5.04 -10.45
N TYR A 14 -1.39 3.88 -10.12
CA TYR A 14 -2.26 3.74 -8.96
C TYR A 14 -1.52 3.90 -7.64
N CYS A 15 -0.24 3.54 -7.62
CA CYS A 15 0.60 3.73 -6.45
C CYS A 15 0.75 5.21 -6.11
N HIS A 16 0.94 6.04 -7.14
CA HIS A 16 1.03 7.48 -6.97
C HIS A 16 -0.29 8.05 -6.44
N THR A 17 -1.41 7.63 -7.02
CA THR A 17 -2.74 8.06 -6.58
C THR A 17 -2.97 7.72 -5.11
N LEU A 18 -2.57 6.52 -4.70
CA LEU A 18 -2.69 6.08 -3.32
C LEU A 18 -1.86 6.95 -2.37
N MET A 19 -0.63 7.25 -2.76
CA MET A 19 0.24 8.08 -1.93
C MET A 19 -0.32 9.49 -1.77
N VAL A 20 -0.83 10.08 -2.84
CA VAL A 20 -1.47 11.40 -2.79
C VAL A 20 -2.69 11.35 -1.86
N PHE A 21 -3.50 10.30 -1.97
CA PHE A 21 -4.67 10.11 -1.12
C PHE A 21 -4.31 10.12 0.36
N LEU A 22 -3.24 9.43 0.74
CA LEU A 22 -2.79 9.37 2.12
C LEU A 22 -2.14 10.68 2.57
N ASP A 23 -1.36 11.31 1.68
CA ASP A 23 -0.70 12.58 1.99
C ASP A 23 -1.71 13.70 2.26
N GLU A 24 -2.79 13.76 1.49
CA GLU A 24 -3.85 14.75 1.66
C GLU A 24 -4.54 14.63 3.02
N ARG A 25 -4.50 13.45 3.62
CA ARG A 25 -5.11 13.18 4.91
C ARG A 25 -4.10 13.15 6.06
N ASN A 26 -2.85 13.55 5.78
CA ASN A 26 -1.76 13.59 6.77
C ASN A 26 -1.51 12.22 7.41
N ILE A 27 -1.66 11.16 6.62
CA ILE A 27 -1.41 9.79 7.07
C ILE A 27 0.03 9.42 6.73
N LYS A 28 0.78 9.00 7.73
CA LYS A 28 2.16 8.58 7.53
C LYS A 28 2.20 7.12 7.11
N TYR A 29 3.09 6.80 6.17
CA TYR A 29 3.27 5.46 5.67
C TYR A 29 4.72 5.25 5.27
N GLN A 30 5.12 3.99 5.17
CA GLN A 30 6.43 3.62 4.66
C GLN A 30 6.28 3.16 3.21
N HIS A 31 7.04 3.78 2.32
CA HIS A 31 7.03 3.41 0.90
C HIS A 31 8.18 2.46 0.62
N ILE A 32 7.86 1.31 0.02
CA ILE A 32 8.85 0.29 -0.32
C ILE A 32 8.80 0.05 -1.83
N ASP A 33 9.92 0.31 -2.49
CA ASP A 33 10.05 0.12 -3.94
C ASP A 33 10.48 -1.32 -4.21
N VAL A 34 9.53 -2.13 -4.68
CA VAL A 34 9.79 -3.56 -4.92
C VAL A 34 10.55 -3.80 -6.21
N SER A 35 10.73 -2.78 -7.05
CA SER A 35 11.58 -2.91 -8.22
C SER A 35 13.06 -2.93 -7.86
N GLU A 36 13.42 -2.38 -6.71
CA GLU A 36 14.79 -2.34 -6.22
C GLU A 36 15.04 -3.32 -5.07
N ASP A 37 13.98 -3.79 -4.40
CA ASP A 37 14.10 -4.66 -3.24
C ASP A 37 13.44 -6.01 -3.52
N GLU A 38 14.27 -7.00 -3.88
CA GLU A 38 13.78 -8.35 -4.19
C GLU A 38 13.17 -9.06 -2.98
N LYS A 39 13.68 -8.81 -1.80
CA LYS A 39 13.13 -9.40 -0.58
C LYS A 39 11.72 -8.92 -0.32
N ALA A 40 11.50 -7.63 -0.47
CA ALA A 40 10.15 -7.05 -0.32
C ALA A 40 9.21 -7.59 -1.38
N LYS A 41 9.69 -7.75 -2.61
CA LYS A 41 8.91 -8.34 -3.69
C LYS A 41 8.47 -9.76 -3.35
N ASP A 42 9.39 -10.58 -2.87
CA ASP A 42 9.08 -11.96 -2.47
C ASP A 42 8.09 -11.98 -1.30
N GLU A 43 8.25 -11.10 -0.33
CA GLU A 43 7.34 -10.98 0.80
C GLU A 43 5.92 -10.70 0.35
N ILE A 44 5.73 -9.73 -0.56
CA ILE A 44 4.38 -9.37 -0.98
C ILE A 44 3.74 -10.47 -1.83
N ILE A 45 4.54 -11.22 -2.60
CA ILE A 45 4.03 -12.35 -3.36
C ILE A 45 3.51 -13.43 -2.39
N GLN A 46 4.27 -13.71 -1.34
CA GLN A 46 3.86 -14.70 -0.33
C GLN A 46 2.63 -14.25 0.45
N LYS A 47 2.57 -12.98 0.83
CA LYS A 47 1.46 -12.46 1.63
C LYS A 47 0.18 -12.26 0.84
N SER A 48 0.29 -11.78 -0.40
CA SER A 48 -0.88 -11.46 -1.23
C SER A 48 -1.25 -12.57 -2.21
N GLY A 49 -0.30 -13.43 -2.52
CA GLY A 49 -0.49 -14.49 -3.51
C GLY A 49 -0.45 -13.99 -4.96
N GLN A 50 -0.08 -12.74 -5.18
CA GLN A 50 -0.06 -12.18 -6.53
C GLN A 50 0.89 -10.97 -6.60
N MET A 51 1.17 -10.54 -7.82
CA MET A 51 2.06 -9.42 -8.12
C MET A 51 1.35 -8.11 -8.43
N GLY A 52 0.06 -8.02 -8.16
CA GLY A 52 -0.69 -6.79 -8.41
C GLY A 52 -0.23 -5.64 -7.50
N LEU A 53 0.01 -4.48 -8.08
CA LEU A 53 0.43 -3.28 -7.35
C LEU A 53 -0.65 -2.19 -7.50
N PRO A 54 -0.78 -1.30 -6.51
CA PRO A 54 -0.08 -1.26 -5.24
C PRO A 54 -0.56 -2.33 -4.25
N ILE A 55 0.32 -2.70 -3.34
CA ILE A 55 -0.06 -3.56 -2.22
C ILE A 55 0.16 -2.78 -0.95
N ILE A 56 -0.84 -2.78 -0.09
CA ILE A 56 -0.83 -2.00 1.14
C ILE A 56 -0.90 -2.96 2.33
N ASP A 57 0.03 -2.80 3.27
CA ASP A 57 0.02 -3.52 4.54
C ASP A 57 -0.39 -2.54 5.63
N ILE A 58 -1.57 -2.74 6.19
CA ILE A 58 -2.08 -1.92 7.28
C ILE A 58 -2.18 -2.80 8.52
N ASP A 59 -1.28 -2.58 9.48
CA ASP A 59 -1.23 -3.33 10.75
C ASP A 59 -1.24 -4.85 10.54
N GLY A 60 -0.61 -5.31 9.45
CA GLY A 60 -0.54 -6.73 9.12
C GLY A 60 -1.62 -7.23 8.17
N GLU A 61 -2.60 -6.40 7.83
CA GLU A 61 -3.60 -6.75 6.84
C GLU A 61 -3.20 -6.29 5.46
N ILE A 62 -3.31 -7.19 4.50
CA ILE A 62 -2.89 -6.92 3.12
C ILE A 62 -4.10 -6.52 2.28
N ILE A 63 -3.98 -5.37 1.61
CA ILE A 63 -4.97 -4.90 0.66
C ILE A 63 -4.29 -4.83 -0.70
N VAL A 64 -4.87 -5.49 -1.69
CA VAL A 64 -4.33 -5.53 -3.05
C VAL A 64 -5.05 -4.51 -3.93
N GLY A 65 -4.27 -3.65 -4.58
CA GLY A 65 -4.79 -2.59 -5.42
C GLY A 65 -5.23 -1.37 -4.60
N PHE A 66 -5.68 -0.34 -5.31
CA PHE A 66 -6.19 0.86 -4.66
C PHE A 66 -7.69 0.69 -4.39
N ASP A 67 -8.02 0.14 -3.25
CA ASP A 67 -9.39 -0.05 -2.82
C ASP A 67 -9.71 1.00 -1.75
N ARG A 68 -10.23 2.13 -2.20
CA ARG A 68 -10.49 3.28 -1.33
C ARG A 68 -11.43 2.93 -0.18
N GLU A 69 -12.48 2.18 -0.45
CA GLU A 69 -13.44 1.80 0.58
C GLU A 69 -12.81 0.97 1.69
N LYS A 70 -12.01 -0.02 1.32
CA LYS A 70 -11.32 -0.85 2.30
C LYS A 70 -10.30 -0.05 3.12
N ILE A 71 -9.57 0.85 2.45
CA ILE A 71 -8.60 1.71 3.11
C ILE A 71 -9.29 2.62 4.11
N VAL A 72 -10.39 3.27 3.70
CA VAL A 72 -11.14 4.17 4.56
C VAL A 72 -11.68 3.43 5.79
N LYS A 73 -12.24 2.26 5.59
CA LYS A 73 -12.77 1.45 6.69
C LYS A 73 -11.66 0.99 7.62
N LYS A 74 -10.54 0.52 7.06
CA LYS A 74 -9.44 -0.03 7.84
C LYS A 74 -8.76 1.04 8.70
N LEU A 75 -8.61 2.23 8.16
CA LEU A 75 -7.99 3.35 8.85
C LEU A 75 -8.99 4.21 9.62
N ASN A 76 -10.27 3.88 9.54
CA ASN A 76 -11.35 4.62 10.19
C ASN A 76 -11.34 6.10 9.80
N LEU A 77 -11.18 6.35 8.52
CA LEU A 77 -11.14 7.70 7.97
C LEU A 77 -12.55 8.22 7.71
N LYS A 78 -12.69 9.52 7.83
CA LYS A 78 -13.90 10.20 7.37
C LYS A 78 -13.70 10.59 5.91
N ASP A 79 -14.57 10.13 5.07
CA ASP A 79 -14.47 10.41 3.63
C ASP A 79 -15.49 11.47 3.23
#